data_127301c15cdef0fea5735cd5ca93879e
#
_entry.id   127301c15cdef0fea5735cd5ca93879e
#
_cell.length_a   1.000
_cell.length_b   1.000
_cell.length_c   1.000
_cell.angle_alpha   90.00
_cell.angle_beta   90.00
_cell.angle_gamma   90.00
#
_symmetry.space_group_name_H-M   'P 1'
#
loop_
_entity.id
_entity.type
_entity.pdbx_description
1 polymer ?
#
loop_
_entity_poly.entity_id
_entity_poly.type
_entity_poly.pdbx_seq_one_letter_code
_entity_poly.pdbx_strand_id
1 'polypeptide(L)'
;LLTCGVYRDYVDMQNIRTKEFNGKTVAFLSYTENTNGYSLPDNSELEIIYTSQEDLIQQQIAAAKEIADVVVVTCHWGAEDTFNVTDGVKALAQKIIDWGGDVIIGTHSHVGQTMEYLTRPDGTQGFVFYSLGNFISAQTDNMNLIGELADFNIVAKADGSVTIEDVKVSPVITQFDDGRESNLRLYPYSMYTDELASQHG
;
A
#
# COMPACT_ATOMS: atom_id res chain seq x y z
N LEU A 1 -10.43 -14.86 -4.73
CA LEU A 1 -9.75 -13.73 -4.08
C LEU A 1 -8.24 -13.94 -4.22
N LEU A 2 -7.52 -12.91 -4.67
CA LEU A 2 -6.06 -12.90 -4.69
C LEU A 2 -5.57 -12.38 -3.35
N THR A 3 -4.62 -13.08 -2.70
CA THR A 3 -4.04 -12.67 -1.43
C THR A 3 -2.51 -12.68 -1.54
N CYS A 4 -1.83 -11.70 -0.96
CA CYS A 4 -0.38 -11.62 -0.85
C CYS A 4 0.02 -11.06 0.53
N GLY A 5 1.28 -11.26 0.93
CA GLY A 5 1.85 -10.75 2.18
C GLY A 5 1.94 -11.77 3.32
N VAL A 6 1.02 -12.75 3.33
CA VAL A 6 1.13 -13.95 4.19
C VAL A 6 1.01 -15.17 3.30
N TYR A 7 1.97 -16.05 3.38
CA TYR A 7 2.09 -17.23 2.54
C TYR A 7 2.02 -18.50 3.41
N ARG A 8 1.50 -19.60 2.84
CA ARG A 8 1.33 -20.87 3.56
C ARG A 8 2.65 -21.54 3.91
N ASP A 9 3.64 -21.34 3.05
CA ASP A 9 4.98 -21.90 3.16
C ASP A 9 5.94 -21.18 2.20
N TYR A 10 7.21 -21.56 2.24
CA TYR A 10 8.25 -21.01 1.36
C TYR A 10 7.94 -21.20 -0.14
N VAL A 11 7.35 -22.32 -0.54
CA VAL A 11 6.99 -22.58 -1.95
C VAL A 11 5.88 -21.65 -2.41
N ASP A 12 4.87 -21.44 -1.56
CA ASP A 12 3.78 -20.49 -1.82
C ASP A 12 4.29 -19.04 -1.90
N MET A 13 5.30 -18.68 -1.10
CA MET A 13 5.95 -17.38 -1.13
C MET A 13 6.68 -17.12 -2.45
N GLN A 14 7.23 -18.15 -3.11
CA GLN A 14 7.87 -18.03 -4.42
C GLN A 14 6.86 -17.83 -5.56
N ASN A 15 5.58 -18.15 -5.34
CA ASN A 15 4.52 -17.96 -6.33
C ASN A 15 4.03 -16.51 -6.30
N ILE A 16 4.55 -15.68 -7.19
CA ILE A 16 4.14 -14.28 -7.33
C ILE A 16 2.69 -14.22 -7.79
N ARG A 17 1.88 -13.42 -7.08
CA ARG A 17 0.47 -13.22 -7.41
C ARG A 17 0.34 -12.28 -8.59
N THR A 18 -0.31 -12.75 -9.64
CA THR A 18 -0.57 -11.95 -10.83
C THR A 18 -2.05 -11.95 -11.20
N LYS A 19 -2.46 -10.91 -11.90
CA LYS A 19 -3.79 -10.81 -12.50
C LYS A 19 -3.71 -10.04 -13.81
N GLU A 20 -4.48 -10.47 -14.79
CA GLU A 20 -4.58 -9.80 -16.07
C GLU A 20 -5.65 -8.70 -16.04
N PHE A 21 -5.31 -7.52 -16.59
CA PHE A 21 -6.18 -6.38 -16.79
C PHE A 21 -5.94 -5.82 -18.20
N ASN A 22 -6.97 -5.77 -19.02
CA ASN A 22 -6.91 -5.23 -20.39
C ASN A 22 -5.74 -5.80 -21.23
N GLY A 23 -5.46 -7.10 -21.09
CA GLY A 23 -4.36 -7.76 -21.81
C GLY A 23 -2.95 -7.44 -21.24
N LYS A 24 -2.86 -6.88 -20.05
CA LYS A 24 -1.62 -6.63 -19.32
C LYS A 24 -1.59 -7.41 -18.01
N THR A 25 -0.47 -8.03 -17.73
CA THR A 25 -0.26 -8.77 -16.48
C THR A 25 0.26 -7.83 -15.39
N VAL A 26 -0.43 -7.79 -14.27
CA VAL A 26 -0.03 -7.03 -13.07
C VAL A 26 0.38 -8.01 -11.98
N ALA A 27 1.60 -7.86 -11.46
CA ALA A 27 2.09 -8.59 -10.29
C ALA A 27 1.81 -7.79 -9.00
N PHE A 28 1.51 -8.50 -7.92
CA PHE A 28 1.24 -7.93 -6.60
C PHE A 28 2.19 -8.53 -5.58
N LEU A 29 2.93 -7.66 -4.90
CA LEU A 29 3.84 -7.99 -3.80
C LEU A 29 3.42 -7.23 -2.54
N SER A 30 3.72 -7.79 -1.37
CA SER A 30 3.34 -7.15 -0.09
C SER A 30 4.37 -7.43 0.99
N TYR A 31 4.78 -6.39 1.70
CA TYR A 31 5.80 -6.40 2.73
C TYR A 31 5.33 -5.66 3.98
N THR A 32 5.85 -6.05 5.14
CA THR A 32 5.53 -5.38 6.40
C THR A 32 6.78 -5.04 7.19
N GLU A 33 6.79 -3.89 7.85
CA GLU A 33 7.86 -3.53 8.78
C GLU A 33 7.72 -4.25 10.12
N ASN A 34 6.49 -4.45 10.55
CA ASN A 34 6.19 -5.13 11.80
C ASN A 34 4.83 -5.84 11.75
N THR A 35 4.56 -6.63 12.76
CA THR A 35 3.31 -7.38 12.96
C THR A 35 2.67 -7.04 14.31
N ASN A 36 2.77 -5.78 14.74
CA ASN A 36 2.19 -5.25 15.99
C ASN A 36 2.59 -6.07 17.23
N GLY A 37 3.87 -6.51 17.29
CA GLY A 37 4.39 -7.29 18.40
C GLY A 37 4.02 -8.78 18.40
N TYR A 38 3.29 -9.24 17.40
CA TYR A 38 3.03 -10.66 17.22
C TYR A 38 4.14 -11.30 16.38
N SER A 39 4.48 -12.54 16.69
CA SER A 39 5.39 -13.37 15.89
C SER A 39 4.68 -14.66 15.46
N LEU A 40 5.12 -15.21 14.35
CA LEU A 40 4.68 -16.56 13.98
C LEU A 40 5.19 -17.55 15.02
N PRO A 41 4.40 -18.62 15.35
CA PRO A 41 4.89 -19.69 16.20
C PRO A 41 6.17 -20.33 15.64
N ASP A 42 7.08 -20.79 16.50
CA ASP A 42 8.37 -21.37 16.09
C ASP A 42 8.25 -22.59 15.14
N ASN A 43 7.12 -23.26 15.16
CA ASN A 43 6.81 -24.40 14.28
C ASN A 43 5.86 -24.04 13.13
N SER A 44 5.67 -22.75 12.84
CA SER A 44 4.84 -22.29 11.73
C SER A 44 5.56 -22.50 10.40
N GLU A 45 4.85 -23.02 9.42
CA GLU A 45 5.31 -23.04 8.01
C GLU A 45 4.96 -21.74 7.27
N LEU A 46 4.14 -20.87 7.90
CA LEU A 46 3.75 -19.60 7.30
C LEU A 46 4.95 -18.68 7.12
N GLU A 47 4.93 -17.95 6.01
CA GLU A 47 5.96 -16.95 5.68
C GLU A 47 5.36 -15.56 5.61
N ILE A 48 6.08 -14.59 6.18
CA ILE A 48 5.81 -13.16 6.08
C ILE A 48 7.12 -12.49 5.68
N ILE A 49 7.08 -11.58 4.73
CA ILE A 49 8.29 -10.87 4.29
C ILE A 49 8.32 -9.51 4.98
N TYR A 50 9.36 -9.31 5.77
CA TYR A 50 9.61 -8.05 6.47
C TYR A 50 10.40 -7.09 5.58
N THR A 51 10.15 -5.78 5.73
CA THR A 51 10.86 -4.72 5.00
C THR A 51 12.37 -4.71 5.23
N SER A 52 12.84 -5.31 6.33
CA SER A 52 14.27 -5.52 6.62
C SER A 52 14.94 -6.60 5.77
N GLN A 53 14.17 -7.43 5.07
CA GLN A 53 14.68 -8.50 4.20
C GLN A 53 14.91 -7.98 2.76
N GLU A 54 15.67 -6.90 2.62
CA GLU A 54 15.83 -6.16 1.37
C GLU A 54 16.30 -7.06 0.21
N ASP A 55 17.21 -7.99 0.44
CA ASP A 55 17.69 -8.92 -0.61
C ASP A 55 16.57 -9.81 -1.17
N LEU A 56 15.66 -10.27 -0.30
CA LEU A 56 14.50 -11.08 -0.70
C LEU A 56 13.49 -10.21 -1.47
N ILE A 57 13.25 -8.99 -1.02
CA ILE A 57 12.37 -8.03 -1.71
C ILE A 57 12.89 -7.77 -3.12
N GLN A 58 14.18 -7.49 -3.26
CA GLN A 58 14.81 -7.25 -4.55
C GLN A 58 14.67 -8.47 -5.48
N GLN A 59 14.89 -9.69 -4.96
CA GLN A 59 14.73 -10.93 -5.73
C GLN A 59 13.29 -11.13 -6.18
N GLN A 60 12.30 -10.87 -5.32
CA GLN A 60 10.89 -10.99 -5.69
C GLN A 60 10.46 -9.95 -6.73
N ILE A 61 10.91 -8.70 -6.60
CA ILE A 61 10.62 -7.66 -7.60
C ILE A 61 11.23 -8.04 -8.95
N ALA A 62 12.48 -8.51 -8.96
CA ALA A 62 13.12 -8.98 -10.19
C ALA A 62 12.35 -10.14 -10.83
N ALA A 63 11.94 -11.14 -10.05
CA ALA A 63 11.13 -12.25 -10.53
C ALA A 63 9.74 -11.79 -11.03
N ALA A 64 9.13 -10.80 -10.39
CA ALA A 64 7.85 -10.22 -10.84
C ALA A 64 8.00 -9.53 -12.20
N LYS A 65 9.09 -8.81 -12.44
CA LYS A 65 9.36 -8.14 -13.73
C LYS A 65 9.54 -9.11 -14.90
N GLU A 66 9.98 -10.35 -14.65
CA GLU A 66 10.11 -11.38 -15.68
C GLU A 66 8.75 -11.91 -16.17
N ILE A 67 7.70 -11.80 -15.35
CA ILE A 67 6.39 -12.42 -15.63
C ILE A 67 5.23 -11.44 -15.73
N ALA A 68 5.46 -10.16 -15.46
CA ALA A 68 4.41 -9.14 -15.45
C ALA A 68 4.86 -7.85 -16.16
N ASP A 69 3.88 -7.19 -16.79
CA ASP A 69 4.06 -5.86 -17.39
C ASP A 69 4.20 -4.77 -16.31
N VAL A 70 3.51 -4.95 -15.16
CA VAL A 70 3.42 -3.97 -14.08
C VAL A 70 3.64 -4.64 -12.73
N VAL A 71 4.41 -4.02 -11.84
CA VAL A 71 4.65 -4.49 -10.48
C VAL A 71 4.09 -3.49 -9.46
N VAL A 72 3.05 -3.92 -8.74
CA VAL A 72 2.45 -3.18 -7.63
C VAL A 72 2.96 -3.76 -6.32
N VAL A 73 3.50 -2.90 -5.46
CA VAL A 73 4.03 -3.27 -4.15
C VAL A 73 3.20 -2.60 -3.07
N THR A 74 2.72 -3.36 -2.09
CA THR A 74 2.10 -2.80 -0.89
C THR A 74 3.09 -2.89 0.27
N CYS A 75 3.17 -1.84 1.07
CA CYS A 75 4.06 -1.78 2.24
C CYS A 75 3.31 -1.28 3.47
N HIS A 76 3.42 -2.04 4.55
CA HIS A 76 2.94 -1.63 5.87
C HIS A 76 4.16 -1.19 6.68
N TRP A 77 4.41 0.12 6.78
CA TRP A 77 5.69 0.69 7.21
C TRP A 77 5.59 2.06 7.85
N GLY A 78 6.67 2.47 8.53
CA GLY A 78 6.86 3.81 9.04
C GLY A 78 6.38 3.99 10.47
N ALA A 79 6.03 5.21 10.84
CA ALA A 79 5.57 5.56 12.16
C ALA A 79 4.07 5.87 12.18
N GLU A 80 3.40 5.45 13.24
CA GLU A 80 1.98 5.74 13.47
C GLU A 80 1.74 7.21 13.81
N ASP A 81 0.53 7.68 13.54
CA ASP A 81 -0.02 8.98 13.96
C ASP A 81 0.83 10.20 13.53
N THR A 82 1.51 10.09 12.39
CA THR A 82 2.32 11.20 11.86
C THR A 82 2.15 11.36 10.35
N PHE A 83 2.05 12.62 9.92
CA PHE A 83 2.07 12.99 8.50
C PHE A 83 3.48 12.96 7.89
N ASN A 84 4.52 12.83 8.71
CA ASN A 84 5.90 12.85 8.27
C ASN A 84 6.36 11.44 7.87
N VAL A 85 6.85 11.32 6.65
CA VAL A 85 7.49 10.10 6.15
C VAL A 85 8.92 10.05 6.69
N THR A 86 9.30 8.95 7.33
CA THR A 86 10.66 8.76 7.85
C THR A 86 11.68 8.62 6.72
N ASP A 87 12.94 8.98 6.98
CA ASP A 87 14.02 8.83 5.99
C ASP A 87 14.24 7.37 5.60
N GLY A 88 14.05 6.43 6.54
CA GLY A 88 14.14 4.99 6.27
C GLY A 88 13.09 4.52 5.26
N VAL A 89 11.85 4.95 5.41
CA VAL A 89 10.75 4.66 4.48
C VAL A 89 11.03 5.25 3.10
N LYS A 90 11.48 6.51 3.03
CA LYS A 90 11.85 7.15 1.74
C LYS A 90 12.98 6.40 1.03
N ALA A 91 14.01 6.00 1.79
CA ALA A 91 15.14 5.25 1.24
C ALA A 91 14.71 3.88 0.71
N LEU A 92 13.84 3.16 1.43
CA LEU A 92 13.33 1.87 0.98
C LEU A 92 12.38 2.04 -0.23
N ALA A 93 11.54 3.06 -0.25
CA ALA A 93 10.68 3.37 -1.39
C ALA A 93 11.52 3.58 -2.67
N GLN A 94 12.59 4.38 -2.60
CA GLN A 94 13.50 4.58 -3.73
C GLN A 94 14.11 3.25 -4.19
N LYS A 95 14.60 2.41 -3.27
CA LYS A 95 15.15 1.09 -3.62
C LYS A 95 14.13 0.20 -4.32
N ILE A 96 12.89 0.12 -3.80
CA ILE A 96 11.82 -0.68 -4.41
C ILE A 96 11.54 -0.21 -5.85
N ILE A 97 11.50 1.10 -6.08
CA ILE A 97 11.34 1.66 -7.43
C ILE A 97 12.56 1.34 -8.30
N ASP A 98 13.78 1.50 -7.79
CA ASP A 98 15.01 1.19 -8.52
C ASP A 98 15.11 -0.29 -8.91
N TRP A 99 14.59 -1.20 -8.08
CA TRP A 99 14.53 -2.64 -8.36
C TRP A 99 13.46 -3.03 -9.38
N GLY A 100 12.54 -2.11 -9.74
CA GLY A 100 11.54 -2.31 -10.78
C GLY A 100 10.08 -2.29 -10.30
N GLY A 101 9.81 -1.93 -9.05
CA GLY A 101 8.44 -1.62 -8.61
C GLY A 101 7.89 -0.42 -9.37
N ASP A 102 6.66 -0.49 -9.88
CA ASP A 102 6.06 0.60 -10.66
C ASP A 102 5.16 1.50 -9.80
N VAL A 103 4.44 0.89 -8.85
CA VAL A 103 3.59 1.59 -7.88
C VAL A 103 3.83 1.03 -6.49
N ILE A 104 4.00 1.91 -5.51
CA ILE A 104 4.02 1.55 -4.10
C ILE A 104 2.79 2.13 -3.41
N ILE A 105 2.06 1.28 -2.68
CA ILE A 105 0.91 1.67 -1.86
C ILE A 105 1.28 1.40 -0.40
N GLY A 106 1.59 2.47 0.32
CA GLY A 106 1.94 2.44 1.73
C GLY A 106 0.73 2.51 2.65
N THR A 107 0.90 1.95 3.83
CA THR A 107 -0.08 1.95 4.94
C THR A 107 0.68 1.98 6.27
N HIS A 108 -0.01 1.92 7.40
CA HIS A 108 0.47 1.84 8.78
C HIS A 108 0.37 3.15 9.57
N SER A 109 0.68 4.29 8.99
CA SER A 109 0.68 5.56 9.74
C SER A 109 -0.70 5.97 10.26
N HIS A 110 -1.77 5.29 9.83
CA HIS A 110 -3.17 5.59 10.14
C HIS A 110 -3.67 6.96 9.64
N VAL A 111 -2.80 7.77 9.08
CA VAL A 111 -3.09 9.07 8.45
C VAL A 111 -2.60 9.08 7.00
N GLY A 112 -3.23 9.89 6.15
CA GLY A 112 -2.73 10.13 4.79
C GLY A 112 -1.37 10.82 4.84
N GLN A 113 -0.38 10.30 4.10
CA GLN A 113 0.94 10.91 3.96
C GLN A 113 1.16 11.38 2.52
N THR A 114 2.27 12.07 2.28
CA THR A 114 2.62 12.56 0.95
C THR A 114 2.74 11.44 -0.08
N MET A 115 2.70 11.82 -1.35
CA MET A 115 2.90 10.95 -2.51
C MET A 115 3.80 11.65 -3.52
N GLU A 116 4.57 10.90 -4.28
CA GLU A 116 5.49 11.47 -5.27
C GLU A 116 5.92 10.47 -6.36
N TYR A 117 6.43 11.01 -7.44
CA TYR A 117 7.18 10.25 -8.45
C TYR A 117 8.62 10.07 -7.99
N LEU A 118 9.12 8.84 -8.05
CA LEU A 118 10.51 8.49 -7.79
C LEU A 118 11.18 8.12 -9.11
N THR A 119 12.33 8.75 -9.38
CA THR A 119 13.06 8.55 -10.65
C THR A 119 14.11 7.46 -10.48
N ARG A 120 14.08 6.47 -11.37
CA ARG A 120 15.08 5.40 -11.46
C ARG A 120 16.37 5.90 -12.10
N PRO A 121 17.49 5.18 -11.93
CA PRO A 121 18.77 5.53 -12.57
C PRO A 121 18.72 5.62 -14.11
N ASP A 122 17.78 4.92 -14.76
CA ASP A 122 17.56 4.97 -16.21
C ASP A 122 16.69 6.13 -16.68
N GLY A 123 16.20 6.97 -15.74
CA GLY A 123 15.34 8.12 -16.01
C GLY A 123 13.84 7.79 -16.07
N THR A 124 13.45 6.54 -16.01
CA THR A 124 12.03 6.16 -15.87
C THR A 124 11.52 6.45 -14.45
N GLN A 125 10.21 6.45 -14.25
CA GLN A 125 9.63 6.79 -12.95
C GLN A 125 8.67 5.71 -12.47
N GLY A 126 8.65 5.51 -11.15
CA GLY A 126 7.56 4.86 -10.45
C GLY A 126 6.85 5.85 -9.55
N PHE A 127 5.77 5.42 -8.91
CA PHE A 127 4.96 6.27 -8.04
C PHE A 127 4.80 5.66 -6.65
N VAL A 128 4.85 6.49 -5.62
CA VAL A 128 4.61 6.06 -4.24
C VAL A 128 3.52 6.88 -3.58
N PHE A 129 2.55 6.18 -2.99
CA PHE A 129 1.70 6.67 -1.92
C PHE A 129 2.33 6.18 -0.61
N TYR A 130 2.88 7.08 0.21
CA TYR A 130 3.57 6.66 1.44
C TYR A 130 2.61 6.10 2.48
N SER A 131 1.41 6.66 2.58
CA SER A 131 0.27 6.07 3.27
C SER A 131 -1.04 6.67 2.78
N LEU A 132 -2.06 5.83 2.62
CA LEU A 132 -3.42 6.26 2.32
C LEU A 132 -4.29 6.45 3.59
N GLY A 133 -3.70 6.30 4.78
CA GLY A 133 -4.46 6.35 6.02
C GLY A 133 -5.41 5.16 6.20
N ASN A 134 -6.38 5.31 7.08
CA ASN A 134 -7.38 4.29 7.37
C ASN A 134 -8.53 4.33 6.36
N PHE A 135 -8.82 3.21 5.71
CA PHE A 135 -10.03 3.10 4.88
C PHE A 135 -11.30 3.08 5.75
N ILE A 136 -11.30 2.24 6.79
CA ILE A 136 -12.32 2.20 7.84
C ILE A 136 -11.66 1.76 9.14
N SER A 137 -11.94 2.44 10.24
CA SER A 137 -11.24 2.20 11.50
C SER A 137 -12.13 2.50 12.69
N ALA A 138 -11.87 1.81 13.82
CA ALA A 138 -12.44 2.13 15.12
C ALA A 138 -11.53 3.02 15.99
N GLN A 139 -10.48 3.60 15.41
CA GLN A 139 -9.64 4.59 16.09
C GLN A 139 -10.43 5.88 16.32
N THR A 140 -10.07 6.65 17.35
CA THR A 140 -10.87 7.80 17.81
C THR A 140 -10.25 9.15 17.59
N ASP A 141 -8.96 9.20 17.26
CA ASP A 141 -8.31 10.46 16.95
C ASP A 141 -8.81 10.96 15.59
N ASN A 142 -9.23 12.22 15.54
CA ASN A 142 -9.83 12.81 14.34
C ASN A 142 -8.98 12.62 13.08
N MET A 143 -7.66 12.65 13.22
CA MET A 143 -6.73 12.43 12.11
C MET A 143 -6.85 11.01 11.53
N ASN A 144 -7.13 10.02 12.37
CA ASN A 144 -7.18 8.61 12.00
C ASN A 144 -8.53 8.20 11.44
N LEU A 145 -9.52 9.10 11.50
CA LEU A 145 -10.83 8.93 10.87
C LEU A 145 -10.83 9.35 9.40
N ILE A 146 -9.77 10.01 8.95
CA ILE A 146 -9.63 10.51 7.59
C ILE A 146 -8.66 9.61 6.84
N GLY A 147 -9.18 8.90 5.85
CA GLY A 147 -8.39 8.12 4.91
C GLY A 147 -8.48 8.68 3.50
N GLU A 148 -7.83 8.01 2.57
CA GLU A 148 -7.75 8.41 1.17
C GLU A 148 -8.07 7.25 0.23
N LEU A 149 -8.84 7.53 -0.81
CA LEU A 149 -8.99 6.66 -1.98
C LEU A 149 -8.09 7.17 -3.07
N ALA A 150 -7.15 6.35 -3.52
CA ALA A 150 -6.31 6.64 -4.66
C ALA A 150 -6.97 6.14 -5.96
N ASP A 151 -7.01 7.01 -6.96
CA ASP A 151 -7.43 6.72 -8.34
C ASP A 151 -6.32 7.16 -9.28
N PHE A 152 -5.85 6.28 -10.15
CA PHE A 152 -4.77 6.55 -11.09
C PHE A 152 -4.81 5.61 -12.28
N ASN A 153 -4.25 6.06 -13.39
CA ASN A 153 -4.09 5.24 -14.59
C ASN A 153 -2.69 4.62 -14.63
N ILE A 154 -2.63 3.32 -14.88
CA ILE A 154 -1.39 2.63 -15.21
C ILE A 154 -1.33 2.48 -16.73
N VAL A 155 -0.37 3.11 -17.38
CA VAL A 155 -0.19 3.08 -18.82
C VAL A 155 1.07 2.28 -19.17
N ALA A 156 0.87 1.04 -19.63
CA ALA A 156 1.95 0.21 -20.14
C ALA A 156 2.16 0.49 -21.64
N LYS A 157 3.34 0.99 -22.00
CA LYS A 157 3.69 1.38 -23.36
C LYS A 157 4.23 0.21 -24.19
N ALA A 158 4.27 0.39 -25.51
CA ALA A 158 4.75 -0.65 -26.43
C ALA A 158 6.24 -0.96 -26.28
N ASP A 159 7.03 -0.03 -25.73
CA ASP A 159 8.45 -0.22 -25.44
C ASP A 159 8.71 -0.94 -24.10
N GLY A 160 7.66 -1.38 -23.41
CA GLY A 160 7.73 -2.03 -22.11
C GLY A 160 7.82 -1.07 -20.92
N SER A 161 7.89 0.24 -21.14
CA SER A 161 7.85 1.20 -20.05
C SER A 161 6.43 1.34 -19.47
N VAL A 162 6.37 1.68 -18.18
CA VAL A 162 5.12 1.94 -17.45
C VAL A 162 5.14 3.38 -16.96
N THR A 163 4.03 4.08 -17.12
CA THR A 163 3.80 5.40 -16.53
C THR A 163 2.55 5.39 -15.66
N ILE A 164 2.56 6.16 -14.59
CA ILE A 164 1.42 6.38 -13.72
C ILE A 164 0.91 7.79 -14.02
N GLU A 165 -0.36 7.89 -14.38
CA GLU A 165 -0.96 9.13 -14.89
C GLU A 165 -2.27 9.42 -14.17
N ASP A 166 -2.74 10.67 -14.25
CA ASP A 166 -4.04 11.12 -13.71
C ASP A 166 -4.25 10.79 -12.22
N VAL A 167 -3.18 10.84 -11.43
CA VAL A 167 -3.23 10.52 -10.00
C VAL A 167 -4.15 11.49 -9.26
N LYS A 168 -5.14 10.94 -8.56
CA LYS A 168 -6.09 11.66 -7.72
C LYS A 168 -6.23 10.94 -6.39
N VAL A 169 -6.38 11.70 -5.33
CA VAL A 169 -6.80 11.19 -4.03
C VAL A 169 -8.10 11.86 -3.62
N SER A 170 -9.01 11.07 -3.10
CA SER A 170 -10.30 11.53 -2.58
C SER A 170 -10.36 11.19 -1.10
N PRO A 171 -10.49 12.18 -0.20
CA PRO A 171 -10.62 11.90 1.22
C PRO A 171 -11.92 11.15 1.52
N VAL A 172 -11.83 10.21 2.47
CA VAL A 172 -12.95 9.46 3.02
C VAL A 172 -12.97 9.61 4.54
N ILE A 173 -14.17 9.62 5.11
CA ILE A 173 -14.35 9.81 6.55
C ILE A 173 -15.01 8.56 7.12
N THR A 174 -14.38 7.98 8.15
CA THR A 174 -15.03 6.97 8.97
C THR A 174 -15.99 7.63 9.94
N GLN A 175 -17.25 7.29 9.84
CA GLN A 175 -18.33 7.72 10.74
C GLN A 175 -18.77 6.56 11.63
N PHE A 176 -18.99 6.80 12.90
CA PHE A 176 -19.69 5.90 13.80
C PHE A 176 -20.65 6.69 14.69
N ASP A 177 -21.74 6.04 15.07
CA ASP A 177 -22.73 6.61 15.98
C ASP A 177 -22.38 6.19 17.42
N ASP A 178 -22.93 6.75 18.43
CA ASP A 178 -22.93 6.39 19.86
C ASP A 178 -21.88 5.34 20.33
N GLY A 179 -20.61 5.56 20.05
CA GLY A 179 -19.52 4.69 20.44
C GLY A 179 -18.83 4.00 19.27
N ARG A 180 -17.58 3.69 19.46
CA ARG A 180 -16.57 3.32 18.48
C ARG A 180 -16.88 2.17 17.54
N GLU A 181 -17.81 1.31 17.92
CA GLU A 181 -18.03 0.05 17.20
C GLU A 181 -19.45 -0.06 16.63
N SER A 182 -20.30 0.94 16.87
CA SER A 182 -21.66 0.90 16.36
C SER A 182 -21.80 1.65 15.05
N ASN A 183 -22.39 0.98 14.05
CA ASN A 183 -22.72 1.57 12.75
C ASN A 183 -21.54 2.23 12.02
N LEU A 184 -20.35 1.61 12.06
CA LEU A 184 -19.20 2.06 11.28
C LEU A 184 -19.57 2.18 9.79
N ARG A 185 -19.40 3.36 9.24
CA ARG A 185 -19.70 3.69 7.83
C ARG A 185 -18.59 4.54 7.25
N LEU A 186 -18.36 4.40 5.96
CA LEU A 186 -17.40 5.20 5.22
C LEU A 186 -18.17 6.17 4.31
N TYR A 187 -17.80 7.44 4.39
CA TYR A 187 -18.34 8.48 3.53
C TYR A 187 -17.21 9.13 2.70
N PRO A 188 -17.41 9.32 1.39
CA PRO A 188 -16.61 10.29 0.65
C PRO A 188 -16.74 11.67 1.32
N TYR A 189 -15.64 12.40 1.46
CA TYR A 189 -15.67 13.73 2.09
C TYR A 189 -16.69 14.67 1.42
N SER A 190 -16.86 14.59 0.11
CA SER A 190 -17.84 15.37 -0.64
C SER A 190 -19.30 15.10 -0.26
N MET A 191 -19.56 13.99 0.46
CA MET A 191 -20.89 13.60 0.96
C MET A 191 -21.00 13.74 2.48
N TYR A 192 -19.93 14.14 3.16
CA TYR A 192 -19.91 14.29 4.61
C TYR A 192 -20.45 15.66 5.00
N THR A 193 -21.54 15.68 5.76
CA THR A 193 -22.28 16.91 6.12
C THR A 193 -22.03 17.29 7.57
N ASP A 194 -22.29 18.56 7.92
CA ASP A 194 -22.29 19.05 9.31
C ASP A 194 -23.25 18.24 10.20
N GLU A 195 -24.37 17.77 9.64
CA GLU A 195 -25.32 16.90 10.36
C GLU A 195 -24.67 15.56 10.72
N LEU A 196 -23.98 14.92 9.79
CA LEU A 196 -23.22 13.69 10.07
C LEU A 196 -22.12 13.94 11.09
N ALA A 197 -21.37 15.03 10.96
CA ALA A 197 -20.32 15.40 11.91
C ALA A 197 -20.88 15.62 13.32
N SER A 198 -22.07 16.20 13.46
CA SER A 198 -22.72 16.41 14.76
C SER A 198 -23.22 15.12 15.42
N GLN A 199 -23.37 14.05 14.67
CA GLN A 199 -23.79 12.71 15.13
C GLN A 199 -22.61 11.76 15.34
N HIS A 200 -21.40 12.23 15.09
CA HIS A 200 -20.20 11.42 15.29
C HIS A 200 -19.98 11.17 16.78
N GLY A 201 -19.82 9.90 17.17
CA GLY A 201 -19.75 9.45 18.57
C GLY A 201 -18.41 9.72 19.28
#